data_4fbcfbe32a608184edfacf2796b26f1a
#
_entry.id   4fbcfbe32a608184edfacf2796b26f1a
#
_cell.length_a   1.000
_cell.length_b   1.000
_cell.length_c   1.000
_cell.angle_alpha   90.00
_cell.angle_beta   90.00
_cell.angle_gamma   90.00
#
_symmetry.space_group_name_H-M   'P 1'
#
loop_
_entity.id
_entity.type
_entity.pdbx_description
1 polymer ?
#
loop_
_entity_poly.entity_id
_entity_poly.type
_entity_poly.pdbx_seq_one_letter_code
_entity_poly.pdbx_strand_id
1 'polypeptide(L)'
;MSAGLFDLALRVRARERGVPVPRLLHTSVPARSARVAVWARVRGRGCTVWAVGADGAVESGSGADGMAALARAAGCAGGDLGDGVTALIDRPATLRVLEKLATTHADPKCCRSVAVAAGSSLAGWWVERAAHPGSGAVVDLLAVTRQQLMLGTVPGDDDADVWRSALGVPPGIAGMHAWWRAISALPTLPGLESIGEGDEWLFGVHQEALTNRRSWNVPESLFLAAMRLQSRCDAADVHAAALLDDPLWRLRGVHTGHVCHGDVVVGAHNEQGRVVVRSKRLDTRLKDGSAVIGWAGDPLHEKPAGTDRFVGEVVSTAVNGDSELEVTIGGLRRTGYKPGAGDRVTVIAAPPNPSTIRSHKRMKARLYKRRFSWLSQGVTPVPTRRDVPLDVLVAAADEPEGK
;
A
#
# COMPACT_ATOMS: atom_id res chain seq x y z
N MET A 1 18.08 -8.75 7.70
CA MET A 1 18.26 -7.31 7.97
C MET A 1 18.65 -7.17 9.44
N SER A 2 19.82 -6.61 9.71
CA SER A 2 20.20 -6.27 11.09
C SER A 2 19.18 -5.26 11.62
N ALA A 3 18.57 -5.57 12.77
CA ALA A 3 17.74 -4.60 13.47
C ALA A 3 18.61 -3.36 13.70
N GLY A 4 18.16 -2.20 13.20
CA GLY A 4 18.89 -0.96 13.41
C GLY A 4 19.04 -0.68 14.91
N LEU A 5 20.05 0.08 15.29
CA LEU A 5 20.28 0.49 16.69
C LEU A 5 19.01 1.07 17.34
N PHE A 6 18.17 1.77 16.56
CA PHE A 6 16.90 2.30 17.04
C PHE A 6 15.90 1.22 17.41
N ASP A 7 15.79 0.15 16.62
CA ASP A 7 14.90 -0.97 16.94
C ASP A 7 15.38 -1.69 18.22
N LEU A 8 16.69 -1.81 18.40
CA LEU A 8 17.25 -2.38 19.62
C LEU A 8 16.94 -1.49 20.85
N ALA A 9 17.13 -0.19 20.74
CA ALA A 9 16.82 0.74 21.82
C ALA A 9 15.32 0.72 22.19
N LEU A 10 14.44 0.64 21.18
CA LEU A 10 13.00 0.51 21.42
C LEU A 10 12.64 -0.82 22.12
N ARG A 11 13.30 -1.93 21.77
CA ARG A 11 13.11 -3.22 22.45
C ARG A 11 13.54 -3.17 23.91
N VAL A 12 14.70 -2.57 24.20
CA VAL A 12 15.17 -2.37 25.56
C VAL A 12 14.15 -1.55 26.36
N ARG A 13 13.69 -0.44 25.79
CA ARG A 13 12.68 0.42 26.42
C ARG A 13 11.34 -0.30 26.66
N ALA A 14 10.89 -1.12 25.71
CA ALA A 14 9.67 -1.91 25.87
C ALA A 14 9.83 -2.96 26.99
N ARG A 15 11.01 -3.59 27.07
CA ARG A 15 11.32 -4.55 28.15
C ARG A 15 11.35 -3.89 29.52
N GLU A 16 12.00 -2.73 29.64
CA GLU A 16 12.07 -1.98 30.90
C GLU A 16 10.69 -1.51 31.37
N ARG A 17 9.81 -1.12 30.44
CA ARG A 17 8.45 -0.66 30.76
C ARG A 17 7.44 -1.79 30.95
N GLY A 18 7.74 -2.99 30.49
CA GLY A 18 6.81 -4.12 30.50
C GLY A 18 5.59 -3.97 29.56
N VAL A 19 5.62 -2.96 28.66
CA VAL A 19 4.54 -2.67 27.70
C VAL A 19 5.09 -2.37 26.32
N PRO A 20 4.31 -2.60 25.25
CA PRO A 20 4.71 -2.22 23.90
C PRO A 20 4.98 -0.72 23.77
N VAL A 21 5.98 -0.34 23.00
CA VAL A 21 6.30 1.08 22.73
C VAL A 21 6.09 1.41 21.26
N PRO A 22 5.66 2.63 20.90
CA PRO A 22 5.52 3.05 19.53
C PRO A 22 6.87 3.03 18.79
N ARG A 23 6.85 2.57 17.53
CA ARG A 23 7.98 2.73 16.61
C ARG A 23 8.11 4.19 16.20
N LEU A 24 9.32 4.64 15.95
CA LEU A 24 9.56 6.00 15.40
C LEU A 24 8.93 6.15 14.01
N LEU A 25 9.15 5.14 13.16
CA LEU A 25 8.50 5.06 11.85
C LEU A 25 7.35 4.06 11.94
N HIS A 26 6.13 4.56 11.87
CA HIS A 26 4.93 3.75 11.86
C HIS A 26 4.05 4.10 10.66
N THR A 27 3.13 3.23 10.32
CA THR A 27 2.08 3.47 9.34
C THR A 27 0.73 3.41 10.03
N SER A 28 -0.22 4.18 9.55
CA SER A 28 -1.62 4.07 9.93
C SER A 28 -2.43 3.51 8.77
N VAL A 29 -3.60 2.97 9.09
CA VAL A 29 -4.54 2.46 8.08
C VAL A 29 -5.80 3.31 8.13
N PRO A 30 -6.25 3.88 7.00
CA PRO A 30 -7.46 4.69 6.94
C PRO A 30 -8.70 3.79 6.97
N ALA A 31 -8.95 3.14 8.12
CA ALA A 31 -10.11 2.28 8.29
C ALA A 31 -11.40 3.09 8.33
N ARG A 32 -12.48 2.53 7.78
CA ARG A 32 -13.83 3.12 7.84
C ARG A 32 -14.36 3.15 9.27
N SER A 33 -15.37 3.99 9.52
CA SER A 33 -16.04 4.07 10.82
C SER A 33 -16.75 2.77 11.16
N ALA A 34 -17.48 2.17 10.20
CA ALA A 34 -18.09 0.87 10.34
C ALA A 34 -17.04 -0.25 10.20
N ARG A 35 -16.99 -1.16 11.16
CA ARG A 35 -16.01 -2.25 11.23
C ARG A 35 -16.67 -3.55 11.68
N VAL A 36 -16.21 -4.64 11.11
CA VAL A 36 -16.58 -6.00 11.50
C VAL A 36 -15.32 -6.80 11.79
N ALA A 37 -15.24 -7.44 12.94
CA ALA A 37 -14.19 -8.39 13.25
C ALA A 37 -14.51 -9.74 12.61
N VAL A 38 -13.54 -10.34 11.92
CA VAL A 38 -13.77 -11.57 11.16
C VAL A 38 -12.69 -12.60 11.46
N TRP A 39 -13.15 -13.79 11.74
CA TRP A 39 -12.33 -14.98 11.88
C TRP A 39 -12.82 -16.06 10.94
N ALA A 40 -11.95 -16.60 10.08
CA ALA A 40 -12.30 -17.69 9.20
C ALA A 40 -11.27 -18.81 9.28
N ARG A 41 -11.71 -20.05 9.44
CA ARG A 41 -10.86 -21.23 9.59
C ARG A 41 -11.38 -22.41 8.80
N VAL A 42 -10.45 -23.20 8.29
CA VAL A 42 -10.77 -24.53 7.76
C VAL A 42 -10.97 -25.48 8.92
N ARG A 43 -12.11 -26.18 8.95
CA ARG A 43 -12.41 -27.25 9.89
C ARG A 43 -12.85 -28.52 9.15
N GLY A 44 -12.03 -29.55 9.17
CA GLY A 44 -12.27 -30.75 8.39
C GLY A 44 -12.34 -30.42 6.87
N ARG A 45 -13.45 -30.77 6.24
CA ARG A 45 -13.71 -30.48 4.80
C ARG A 45 -14.42 -29.14 4.57
N GLY A 46 -14.80 -28.43 5.63
CA GLY A 46 -15.54 -27.16 5.56
C GLY A 46 -14.73 -25.96 6.01
N CYS A 47 -15.29 -24.77 5.74
CA CYS A 47 -14.76 -23.50 6.22
C CYS A 47 -15.81 -22.85 7.13
N THR A 48 -15.41 -22.46 8.32
CA THR A 48 -16.28 -21.79 9.30
C THR A 48 -15.84 -20.34 9.44
N VAL A 49 -16.82 -19.43 9.46
CA VAL A 49 -16.65 -17.99 9.67
C VAL A 49 -17.29 -17.61 11.00
N TRP A 50 -16.61 -16.79 11.76
CA TRP A 50 -17.13 -16.05 12.91
C TRP A 50 -16.99 -14.58 12.61
N ALA A 51 -18.00 -13.79 12.88
CA ALA A 51 -17.99 -12.36 12.68
C ALA A 51 -18.63 -11.64 13.87
N VAL A 52 -18.11 -10.45 14.19
CA VAL A 52 -18.63 -9.60 15.26
C VAL A 52 -18.78 -8.18 14.72
N GLY A 53 -20.02 -7.71 14.69
CA GLY A 53 -20.36 -6.35 14.29
C GLY A 53 -20.14 -5.32 15.39
N ALA A 54 -20.65 -4.11 15.16
CA ALA A 54 -20.54 -3.00 16.11
C ALA A 54 -21.34 -3.21 17.40
N ASP A 55 -22.41 -4.01 17.33
CA ASP A 55 -23.27 -4.40 18.46
C ASP A 55 -22.63 -5.41 19.42
N GLY A 56 -21.49 -5.99 19.00
CA GLY A 56 -20.78 -7.02 19.77
C GLY A 56 -21.38 -8.43 19.66
N ALA A 57 -22.47 -8.62 18.91
CA ALA A 57 -23.06 -9.95 18.70
C ALA A 57 -22.15 -10.82 17.85
N VAL A 58 -21.96 -12.06 18.30
CA VAL A 58 -21.15 -13.05 17.57
C VAL A 58 -22.04 -13.84 16.62
N GLU A 59 -21.84 -13.64 15.34
CA GLU A 59 -22.44 -14.42 14.28
C GLU A 59 -21.48 -15.50 13.80
N SER A 60 -21.98 -16.70 13.51
CA SER A 60 -21.13 -17.77 12.98
C SER A 60 -21.87 -18.71 12.05
N GLY A 61 -21.11 -19.38 11.17
CA GLY A 61 -21.66 -20.37 10.27
C GLY A 61 -20.57 -21.02 9.42
N SER A 62 -20.95 -22.09 8.72
CA SER A 62 -20.04 -22.80 7.82
C SER A 62 -20.52 -22.71 6.37
N GLY A 63 -19.59 -22.60 5.42
CA GLY A 63 -19.92 -22.50 4.01
C GLY A 63 -20.84 -21.30 3.71
N ALA A 64 -21.99 -21.54 3.09
CA ALA A 64 -22.98 -20.50 2.78
C ALA A 64 -23.52 -19.81 4.03
N ASP A 65 -23.76 -20.56 5.11
CA ASP A 65 -24.25 -19.98 6.38
C ASP A 65 -23.20 -19.09 7.02
N GLY A 66 -21.91 -19.35 6.77
CA GLY A 66 -20.80 -18.46 7.15
C GLY A 66 -20.84 -17.13 6.40
N MET A 67 -21.17 -17.13 5.11
CA MET A 67 -21.35 -15.89 4.34
C MET A 67 -22.58 -15.10 4.83
N ALA A 68 -23.68 -15.79 5.13
CA ALA A 68 -24.87 -15.14 5.70
C ALA A 68 -24.60 -14.54 7.10
N ALA A 69 -23.84 -15.24 7.95
CA ALA A 69 -23.42 -14.75 9.26
C ALA A 69 -22.55 -13.48 9.12
N LEU A 70 -21.62 -13.49 8.16
CA LEU A 70 -20.80 -12.32 7.84
C LEU A 70 -21.66 -11.11 7.44
N ALA A 71 -22.64 -11.32 6.55
CA ALA A 71 -23.55 -10.25 6.11
C ALA A 71 -24.39 -9.70 7.27
N ARG A 72 -24.86 -10.55 8.21
CA ARG A 72 -25.60 -10.08 9.40
C ARG A 72 -24.70 -9.24 10.30
N ALA A 73 -23.51 -9.72 10.63
CA ALA A 73 -22.56 -8.97 11.46
C ALA A 73 -22.12 -7.64 10.83
N ALA A 74 -22.07 -7.58 9.50
CA ALA A 74 -21.75 -6.37 8.75
C ALA A 74 -22.99 -5.44 8.52
N GLY A 75 -24.19 -5.86 8.90
CA GLY A 75 -25.42 -5.09 8.70
C GLY A 75 -25.94 -5.06 7.26
N CYS A 76 -25.46 -5.95 6.38
CA CYS A 76 -25.80 -5.95 4.96
C CYS A 76 -26.62 -7.19 4.50
N ALA A 77 -27.25 -7.91 5.42
CA ALA A 77 -28.01 -9.14 5.12
C ALA A 77 -29.18 -8.93 4.16
N GLY A 78 -29.69 -7.69 4.03
CA GLY A 78 -30.73 -7.30 3.08
C GLY A 78 -30.26 -7.10 1.64
N GLY A 79 -28.94 -7.17 1.38
CA GLY A 79 -28.37 -7.00 0.04
C GLY A 79 -27.86 -5.60 -0.28
N ASP A 80 -28.02 -4.64 0.63
CA ASP A 80 -27.40 -3.33 0.55
C ASP A 80 -26.11 -3.35 1.37
N LEU A 81 -24.96 -3.14 0.71
CA LEU A 81 -23.66 -3.11 1.37
C LEU A 81 -23.39 -1.76 2.08
N GLY A 82 -24.30 -0.78 1.95
CA GLY A 82 -24.16 0.55 2.54
C GLY A 82 -22.91 1.29 2.05
N ASP A 83 -22.27 2.05 2.95
CA ASP A 83 -21.02 2.78 2.64
C ASP A 83 -19.76 1.91 2.74
N GLY A 84 -19.93 0.61 2.95
CA GLY A 84 -18.85 -0.33 3.12
C GLY A 84 -18.35 -0.43 4.57
N VAL A 85 -17.77 -1.58 4.88
CA VAL A 85 -17.34 -1.95 6.23
C VAL A 85 -15.89 -2.45 6.18
N THR A 86 -15.04 -1.94 7.06
CA THR A 86 -13.68 -2.46 7.22
C THR A 86 -13.68 -3.82 7.93
N ALA A 87 -13.02 -4.82 7.33
CA ALA A 87 -12.75 -6.07 8.01
C ALA A 87 -11.55 -5.96 8.95
N LEU A 88 -11.73 -6.30 10.22
CA LEU A 88 -10.64 -6.53 11.16
C LEU A 88 -10.33 -8.02 11.16
N ILE A 89 -9.12 -8.40 10.78
CA ILE A 89 -8.67 -9.80 10.77
C ILE A 89 -7.47 -9.98 11.70
N ASP A 90 -7.30 -11.17 12.24
CA ASP A 90 -6.17 -11.48 13.12
C ASP A 90 -4.88 -11.83 12.36
N ARG A 91 -5.03 -12.38 11.16
CA ARG A 91 -3.92 -12.84 10.31
C ARG A 91 -4.33 -13.06 8.85
N PRO A 92 -3.40 -13.09 7.89
CA PRO A 92 -3.69 -13.27 6.46
C PRO A 92 -4.39 -14.59 6.11
N ALA A 93 -4.25 -15.63 6.95
CA ALA A 93 -4.94 -16.91 6.74
C ALA A 93 -6.46 -16.78 6.71
N THR A 94 -7.03 -15.82 7.46
CA THR A 94 -8.46 -15.51 7.45
C THR A 94 -8.91 -15.06 6.05
N LEU A 95 -8.15 -14.20 5.38
CA LEU A 95 -8.48 -13.74 4.01
C LEU A 95 -8.50 -14.89 3.00
N ARG A 96 -7.54 -15.81 3.06
CA ARG A 96 -7.51 -16.97 2.15
C ARG A 96 -8.75 -17.87 2.29
N VAL A 97 -9.26 -18.02 3.50
CA VAL A 97 -10.51 -18.76 3.73
C VAL A 97 -11.72 -17.98 3.21
N LEU A 98 -11.75 -16.67 3.45
CA LEU A 98 -12.81 -15.81 2.92
C LEU A 98 -12.81 -15.79 1.38
N GLU A 99 -11.64 -15.71 0.73
CA GLU A 99 -11.49 -15.78 -0.73
C GLU A 99 -12.14 -17.05 -1.28
N LYS A 100 -11.80 -18.20 -0.71
CA LYS A 100 -12.37 -19.49 -1.13
C LYS A 100 -13.88 -19.51 -0.99
N LEU A 101 -14.42 -19.06 0.14
CA LEU A 101 -15.86 -19.02 0.39
C LEU A 101 -16.56 -18.00 -0.51
N ALA A 102 -16.03 -16.81 -0.60
CA ALA A 102 -16.59 -15.75 -1.44
C ALA A 102 -16.64 -16.17 -2.91
N THR A 103 -15.56 -16.75 -3.44
CA THR A 103 -15.51 -17.26 -4.81
C THR A 103 -16.55 -18.35 -5.06
N THR A 104 -16.75 -19.27 -4.10
CA THR A 104 -17.75 -20.33 -4.21
C THR A 104 -19.19 -19.80 -4.30
N HIS A 105 -19.45 -18.65 -3.69
CA HIS A 105 -20.77 -18.00 -3.65
C HIS A 105 -20.81 -16.67 -4.42
N ALA A 106 -19.96 -16.50 -5.42
CA ALA A 106 -19.79 -15.23 -6.14
C ALA A 106 -20.97 -14.88 -7.07
N ASP A 107 -21.74 -15.89 -7.54
CA ASP A 107 -22.93 -15.65 -8.37
C ASP A 107 -24.17 -15.55 -7.49
N PRO A 108 -24.79 -14.34 -7.38
CA PRO A 108 -25.99 -14.14 -6.58
C PRO A 108 -27.19 -14.99 -7.02
N LYS A 109 -27.22 -15.45 -8.28
CA LYS A 109 -28.29 -16.30 -8.80
C LYS A 109 -28.23 -17.73 -8.25
N CYS A 110 -27.03 -18.17 -7.86
CA CYS A 110 -26.78 -19.50 -7.32
C CYS A 110 -26.80 -19.50 -5.77
N CYS A 111 -26.94 -18.34 -5.13
CA CYS A 111 -26.95 -18.22 -3.68
C CYS A 111 -28.33 -18.60 -3.11
N ARG A 112 -28.33 -19.30 -1.94
CA ARG A 112 -29.55 -19.72 -1.23
C ARG A 112 -30.37 -18.54 -0.68
N SER A 113 -29.70 -17.41 -0.41
CA SER A 113 -30.35 -16.23 0.13
C SER A 113 -29.59 -14.96 -0.26
N VAL A 114 -30.26 -13.81 -0.13
CA VAL A 114 -29.67 -12.48 -0.35
C VAL A 114 -28.48 -12.25 0.60
N ALA A 115 -28.59 -12.69 1.86
CA ALA A 115 -27.54 -12.56 2.84
C ALA A 115 -26.25 -13.32 2.46
N VAL A 116 -26.39 -14.50 1.83
CA VAL A 116 -25.22 -15.24 1.30
C VAL A 116 -24.55 -14.48 0.19
N ALA A 117 -25.32 -13.93 -0.75
CA ALA A 117 -24.81 -13.14 -1.86
C ALA A 117 -24.12 -11.85 -1.38
N ALA A 118 -24.73 -11.15 -0.41
CA ALA A 118 -24.17 -9.94 0.18
C ALA A 118 -22.85 -10.23 0.92
N GLY A 119 -22.81 -11.25 1.75
CA GLY A 119 -21.59 -11.66 2.47
C GLY A 119 -20.47 -12.08 1.52
N SER A 120 -20.81 -12.80 0.42
CA SER A 120 -19.84 -13.14 -0.61
C SER A 120 -19.30 -11.90 -1.33
N SER A 121 -20.16 -10.96 -1.73
CA SER A 121 -19.76 -9.73 -2.40
C SER A 121 -18.86 -8.87 -1.52
N LEU A 122 -19.23 -8.71 -0.24
CA LEU A 122 -18.43 -7.98 0.75
C LEU A 122 -17.06 -8.62 0.97
N ALA A 123 -17.01 -9.93 1.17
CA ALA A 123 -15.75 -10.67 1.33
C ALA A 123 -14.88 -10.60 0.06
N GLY A 124 -15.49 -10.66 -1.12
CA GLY A 124 -14.81 -10.50 -2.40
C GLY A 124 -14.14 -9.14 -2.53
N TRP A 125 -14.83 -8.05 -2.14
CA TRP A 125 -14.26 -6.72 -2.09
C TRP A 125 -13.05 -6.63 -1.15
N TRP A 126 -13.16 -7.18 0.07
CA TRP A 126 -12.04 -7.22 1.01
C TRP A 126 -10.83 -7.93 0.45
N VAL A 127 -11.04 -9.11 -0.15
CA VAL A 127 -9.95 -9.91 -0.76
C VAL A 127 -9.26 -9.12 -1.88
N GLU A 128 -10.02 -8.47 -2.76
CA GLU A 128 -9.45 -7.64 -3.81
C GLU A 128 -8.66 -6.45 -3.26
N ARG A 129 -9.21 -5.77 -2.24
CA ARG A 129 -8.56 -4.57 -1.68
C ARG A 129 -7.39 -4.87 -0.76
N ALA A 130 -7.34 -6.02 -0.11
CA ALA A 130 -6.21 -6.44 0.71
C ALA A 130 -4.87 -6.47 -0.05
N ALA A 131 -4.90 -6.60 -1.37
CA ALA A 131 -3.72 -6.56 -2.23
C ALA A 131 -3.29 -5.13 -2.63
N HIS A 132 -3.99 -4.09 -2.15
CA HIS A 132 -3.68 -2.69 -2.48
C HIS A 132 -3.06 -2.01 -1.26
N PRO A 133 -1.80 -1.56 -1.35
CA PRO A 133 -1.13 -0.87 -0.24
C PRO A 133 -1.93 0.34 0.24
N GLY A 134 -2.04 0.48 1.56
CA GLY A 134 -2.74 1.60 2.19
C GLY A 134 -4.27 1.50 2.19
N SER A 135 -4.88 0.48 1.55
CA SER A 135 -6.33 0.29 1.60
C SER A 135 -6.83 0.09 3.02
N GLY A 136 -7.92 0.81 3.36
CA GLY A 136 -8.63 0.69 4.63
C GLY A 136 -9.73 -0.38 4.64
N ALA A 137 -9.91 -1.13 3.55
CA ALA A 137 -10.95 -2.15 3.44
C ALA A 137 -10.72 -3.33 4.40
N VAL A 138 -9.46 -3.68 4.63
CA VAL A 138 -9.06 -4.76 5.55
C VAL A 138 -7.91 -4.30 6.43
N VAL A 139 -8.00 -4.59 7.71
CA VAL A 139 -6.93 -4.40 8.68
C VAL A 139 -6.47 -5.74 9.22
N ASP A 140 -5.26 -6.13 8.88
CA ASP A 140 -4.56 -7.21 9.54
C ASP A 140 -3.99 -6.68 10.87
N LEU A 141 -4.69 -7.01 11.97
CA LEU A 141 -4.37 -6.46 13.29
C LEU A 141 -2.95 -6.80 13.73
N LEU A 142 -2.49 -8.03 13.48
CA LEU A 142 -1.14 -8.44 13.83
C LEU A 142 -0.09 -7.68 13.02
N ALA A 143 -0.27 -7.61 11.70
CA ALA A 143 0.67 -6.93 10.82
C ALA A 143 0.77 -5.43 11.13
N VAL A 144 -0.38 -4.76 11.31
CA VAL A 144 -0.43 -3.33 11.66
C VAL A 144 0.19 -3.08 13.03
N THR A 145 -0.12 -3.93 14.03
CA THR A 145 0.48 -3.81 15.36
C THR A 145 2.01 -3.87 15.31
N ARG A 146 2.56 -4.83 14.56
CA ARG A 146 4.02 -4.98 14.39
C ARG A 146 4.66 -3.84 13.63
N GLN A 147 3.92 -3.18 12.75
CA GLN A 147 4.40 -1.99 12.05
C GLN A 147 4.41 -0.74 12.95
N GLN A 148 3.49 -0.67 13.90
CA GLN A 148 3.31 0.50 14.77
C GLN A 148 4.04 0.39 16.09
N LEU A 149 4.14 -0.80 16.64
CA LEU A 149 4.63 -1.04 17.99
C LEU A 149 5.81 -2.01 18.01
N MET A 150 6.57 -1.95 19.11
CA MET A 150 7.70 -2.83 19.40
C MET A 150 7.50 -3.49 20.75
N LEU A 151 7.70 -4.83 20.82
CA LEU A 151 7.75 -5.60 22.07
C LEU A 151 9.17 -5.67 22.63
N GLY A 152 9.29 -5.87 23.93
CA GLY A 152 10.57 -6.09 24.60
C GLY A 152 11.16 -7.50 24.38
N THR A 153 10.38 -8.44 23.83
CA THR A 153 10.79 -9.82 23.59
C THR A 153 10.86 -10.12 22.09
N VAL A 154 11.87 -10.86 21.64
CA VAL A 154 12.03 -11.23 20.22
C VAL A 154 11.20 -12.48 19.85
N PRO A 155 11.17 -13.58 20.64
CA PRO A 155 10.29 -14.70 20.36
C PRO A 155 8.85 -14.28 20.65
N GLY A 156 7.97 -14.30 19.68
CA GLY A 156 6.56 -13.95 19.85
C GLY A 156 6.08 -12.74 19.06
N ASP A 157 6.97 -12.00 18.40
CA ASP A 157 6.55 -10.89 17.51
C ASP A 157 5.57 -11.37 16.40
N ASP A 158 5.57 -12.68 16.09
CA ASP A 158 4.67 -13.30 15.09
C ASP A 158 3.44 -13.95 15.72
N ASP A 159 3.33 -13.96 17.06
CA ASP A 159 2.23 -14.58 17.78
C ASP A 159 1.17 -13.52 18.18
N ALA A 160 -0.03 -13.69 17.67
CA ALA A 160 -1.16 -12.81 17.96
C ALA A 160 -1.54 -12.80 19.45
N ASP A 161 -1.38 -13.91 20.15
CA ASP A 161 -1.77 -14.02 21.56
C ASP A 161 -0.76 -13.31 22.47
N VAL A 162 0.52 -13.29 22.10
CA VAL A 162 1.55 -12.47 22.79
C VAL A 162 1.23 -10.99 22.67
N TRP A 163 0.85 -10.51 21.48
CA TRP A 163 0.47 -9.11 21.29
C TRP A 163 -0.83 -8.76 22.03
N ARG A 164 -1.83 -9.65 22.02
CA ARG A 164 -3.07 -9.44 22.78
C ARG A 164 -2.80 -9.28 24.26
N SER A 165 -1.99 -10.19 24.81
CA SER A 165 -1.58 -10.13 26.22
C SER A 165 -0.85 -8.84 26.54
N ALA A 166 0.12 -8.46 25.72
CA ALA A 166 0.91 -7.23 25.92
C ALA A 166 0.08 -5.95 25.81
N LEU A 167 -1.01 -5.96 25.02
CA LEU A 167 -1.94 -4.84 24.88
C LEU A 167 -3.11 -4.88 25.87
N GLY A 168 -3.20 -5.90 26.73
CA GLY A 168 -4.32 -6.08 27.64
C GLY A 168 -5.66 -6.35 26.94
N VAL A 169 -5.62 -6.96 25.76
CA VAL A 169 -6.80 -7.20 24.92
C VAL A 169 -7.37 -8.59 25.18
N PRO A 170 -8.70 -8.74 25.32
CA PRO A 170 -9.32 -10.06 25.51
C PRO A 170 -8.99 -11.04 24.38
N PRO A 171 -8.88 -12.33 24.66
CA PRO A 171 -8.65 -13.36 23.66
C PRO A 171 -9.88 -13.55 22.76
N GLY A 172 -9.66 -14.20 21.62
CA GLY A 172 -10.73 -14.57 20.70
C GLY A 172 -11.24 -13.42 19.84
N ILE A 173 -12.32 -13.67 19.10
CA ILE A 173 -12.88 -12.73 18.14
C ILE A 173 -13.49 -11.49 18.82
N ALA A 174 -14.08 -11.66 19.99
CA ALA A 174 -14.67 -10.56 20.75
C ALA A 174 -13.64 -9.47 21.14
N GLY A 175 -12.37 -9.87 21.31
CA GLY A 175 -11.27 -8.94 21.62
C GLY A 175 -10.76 -8.11 20.42
N MET A 176 -11.14 -8.43 19.19
CA MET A 176 -10.54 -7.79 18.00
C MET A 176 -10.90 -6.31 17.87
N HIS A 177 -12.10 -5.91 18.27
CA HIS A 177 -12.46 -4.49 18.31
C HIS A 177 -11.68 -3.71 19.39
N ALA A 178 -11.40 -4.34 20.53
CA ALA A 178 -10.53 -3.76 21.56
C ALA A 178 -9.08 -3.66 21.08
N TRP A 179 -8.61 -4.68 20.35
CA TRP A 179 -7.28 -4.64 19.72
C TRP A 179 -7.16 -3.48 18.73
N TRP A 180 -8.13 -3.32 17.83
CA TRP A 180 -8.16 -2.19 16.91
C TRP A 180 -8.11 -0.85 17.66
N ARG A 181 -8.92 -0.67 18.72
CA ARG A 181 -8.91 0.58 19.51
C ARG A 181 -7.55 0.86 20.12
N ALA A 182 -6.83 -0.16 20.58
CA ALA A 182 -5.50 0.01 21.17
C ALA A 182 -4.47 0.51 20.13
N ILE A 183 -4.50 0.00 18.90
CA ILE A 183 -3.55 0.39 17.84
C ILE A 183 -3.98 1.64 17.07
N SER A 184 -5.28 1.92 16.95
CA SER A 184 -5.79 3.13 16.29
C SER A 184 -5.64 4.40 17.11
N ALA A 185 -5.19 4.31 18.35
CA ALA A 185 -4.87 5.47 19.19
C ALA A 185 -3.57 6.19 18.79
N LEU A 186 -2.73 5.56 17.95
CA LEU A 186 -1.54 6.20 17.42
C LEU A 186 -1.91 7.24 16.34
N PRO A 187 -1.13 8.32 16.21
CA PRO A 187 -1.37 9.35 15.22
C PRO A 187 -1.44 8.76 13.80
N THR A 188 -2.41 9.22 13.01
CA THR A 188 -2.48 8.91 11.58
C THR A 188 -1.44 9.72 10.83
N LEU A 189 -0.83 9.09 9.81
CA LEU A 189 0.09 9.80 8.93
C LEU A 189 -0.70 10.69 7.96
N PRO A 190 -0.22 11.91 7.69
CA PRO A 190 -0.79 12.77 6.66
C PRO A 190 -0.84 12.07 5.28
N GLY A 191 -1.77 12.46 4.43
CA GLY A 191 -1.82 12.03 3.03
C GLY A 191 -2.43 10.64 2.76
N LEU A 192 -2.64 9.80 3.78
CA LEU A 192 -3.26 8.48 3.60
C LEU A 192 -4.75 8.53 3.26
N GLU A 193 -5.42 9.64 3.54
CA GLU A 193 -6.85 9.84 3.28
C GLU A 193 -7.21 9.73 1.80
N SER A 194 -6.31 10.18 0.91
CA SER A 194 -6.50 10.13 -0.54
C SER A 194 -6.60 8.69 -1.11
N ILE A 195 -6.19 7.69 -0.34
CA ILE A 195 -6.25 6.28 -0.75
C ILE A 195 -7.69 5.76 -0.72
N GLY A 196 -8.55 6.32 0.12
CA GLY A 196 -9.95 5.92 0.26
C GLY A 196 -10.76 6.00 -1.03
N GLU A 197 -10.49 6.97 -1.91
CA GLU A 197 -11.20 7.12 -3.20
C GLU A 197 -11.13 5.86 -4.08
N GLY A 198 -9.99 5.17 -4.07
CA GLY A 198 -9.81 3.92 -4.83
C GLY A 198 -10.64 2.77 -4.25
N ASP A 199 -10.79 2.74 -2.93
CA ASP A 199 -11.60 1.77 -2.21
C ASP A 199 -13.09 1.97 -2.49
N GLU A 200 -13.56 3.22 -2.50
CA GLU A 200 -14.95 3.58 -2.77
C GLU A 200 -15.38 3.20 -4.18
N TRP A 201 -14.51 3.49 -5.16
CA TRP A 201 -14.81 3.14 -6.55
C TRP A 201 -15.02 1.62 -6.73
N LEU A 202 -14.10 0.81 -6.18
CA LEU A 202 -14.20 -0.65 -6.33
C LEU A 202 -15.35 -1.22 -5.51
N PHE A 203 -15.62 -0.63 -4.34
CA PHE A 203 -16.79 -0.98 -3.54
C PHE A 203 -18.10 -0.77 -4.31
N GLY A 204 -18.22 0.37 -5.03
CA GLY A 204 -19.36 0.63 -5.90
C GLY A 204 -19.53 -0.42 -7.00
N VAL A 205 -18.44 -0.97 -7.56
CA VAL A 205 -18.49 -2.06 -8.54
C VAL A 205 -19.09 -3.34 -7.93
N HIS A 206 -18.70 -3.68 -6.70
CA HIS A 206 -19.25 -4.85 -5.99
C HIS A 206 -20.74 -4.66 -5.64
N GLN A 207 -21.11 -3.47 -5.19
CA GLN A 207 -22.50 -3.12 -4.91
C GLN A 207 -23.38 -3.20 -6.18
N GLU A 208 -22.90 -2.64 -7.29
CA GLU A 208 -23.59 -2.71 -8.59
C GLU A 208 -23.76 -4.16 -9.07
N ALA A 209 -22.72 -4.97 -8.94
CA ALA A 209 -22.79 -6.39 -9.32
C ALA A 209 -23.86 -7.12 -8.50
N LEU A 210 -23.91 -6.91 -7.20
CA LEU A 210 -24.90 -7.51 -6.30
C LEU A 210 -26.33 -7.05 -6.66
N THR A 211 -26.55 -5.75 -6.82
CA THR A 211 -27.86 -5.16 -7.18
C THR A 211 -28.37 -5.69 -8.51
N ASN A 212 -27.50 -5.83 -9.50
CA ASN A 212 -27.82 -6.36 -10.82
C ASN A 212 -27.80 -7.90 -10.89
N ARG A 213 -27.66 -8.58 -9.75
CA ARG A 213 -27.57 -10.05 -9.65
C ARG A 213 -26.52 -10.64 -10.61
N ARG A 214 -25.38 -9.97 -10.73
CA ARG A 214 -24.23 -10.43 -11.52
C ARG A 214 -23.16 -10.99 -10.58
N SER A 215 -22.42 -11.98 -11.08
CA SER A 215 -21.22 -12.44 -10.34
C SER A 215 -20.20 -11.33 -10.25
N TRP A 216 -19.71 -11.06 -9.04
CA TRP A 216 -18.59 -10.15 -8.84
C TRP A 216 -17.26 -10.80 -9.25
N ASN A 217 -17.17 -12.13 -9.19
CA ASN A 217 -16.00 -12.89 -9.63
C ASN A 217 -16.17 -13.32 -11.09
N VAL A 218 -15.59 -12.56 -11.99
CA VAL A 218 -15.58 -12.87 -13.42
C VAL A 218 -14.26 -13.56 -13.76
N PRO A 219 -14.26 -14.62 -14.60
CA PRO A 219 -13.02 -15.25 -15.07
C PRO A 219 -12.03 -14.23 -15.59
N GLU A 220 -10.81 -14.28 -15.08
CA GLU A 220 -9.79 -13.27 -15.35
C GLU A 220 -9.17 -13.52 -16.72
N SER A 221 -9.41 -12.62 -17.67
CA SER A 221 -8.65 -12.58 -18.92
C SER A 221 -7.26 -11.97 -18.65
N LEU A 222 -6.29 -12.26 -19.52
CA LEU A 222 -4.95 -11.65 -19.44
C LEU A 222 -5.00 -10.12 -19.36
N PHE A 223 -5.97 -9.53 -20.08
CA PHE A 223 -6.22 -8.09 -20.02
C PHE A 223 -6.66 -7.62 -18.62
N LEU A 224 -7.60 -8.31 -17.97
CA LEU A 224 -8.05 -7.96 -16.62
C LEU A 224 -6.95 -8.17 -15.60
N ALA A 225 -6.17 -9.24 -15.72
CA ALA A 225 -4.99 -9.48 -14.87
C ALA A 225 -3.98 -8.34 -14.96
N ALA A 226 -3.66 -7.89 -16.18
CA ALA A 226 -2.74 -6.76 -16.38
C ALA A 226 -3.30 -5.44 -15.80
N MET A 227 -4.60 -5.18 -15.96
CA MET A 227 -5.24 -3.98 -15.40
C MET A 227 -5.28 -4.00 -13.86
N ARG A 228 -5.52 -5.16 -13.26
CA ARG A 228 -5.48 -5.34 -11.80
C ARG A 228 -4.06 -5.16 -11.25
N LEU A 229 -3.05 -5.75 -11.93
CA LEU A 229 -1.64 -5.54 -11.57
C LEU A 229 -1.27 -4.05 -11.62
N GLN A 230 -1.60 -3.35 -12.72
CA GLN A 230 -1.37 -1.92 -12.84
C GLN A 230 -2.06 -1.13 -11.72
N SER A 231 -3.29 -1.49 -11.36
CA SER A 231 -4.01 -0.82 -10.27
C SER A 231 -3.30 -0.97 -8.92
N ARG A 232 -2.69 -2.14 -8.66
CA ARG A 232 -1.89 -2.38 -7.45
C ARG A 232 -0.58 -1.58 -7.46
N CYS A 233 0.09 -1.47 -8.61
CA CYS A 233 1.27 -0.62 -8.76
C CYS A 233 0.92 0.86 -8.52
N ASP A 234 -0.15 1.34 -9.14
CA ASP A 234 -0.62 2.73 -8.94
C ASP A 234 -0.94 2.99 -7.45
N ALA A 235 -1.56 2.03 -6.75
CA ALA A 235 -1.85 2.14 -5.33
C ALA A 235 -0.57 2.15 -4.48
N ALA A 236 0.44 1.38 -4.86
CA ALA A 236 1.74 1.37 -4.18
C ALA A 236 2.46 2.72 -4.33
N ASP A 237 2.40 3.32 -5.52
CA ASP A 237 3.01 4.64 -5.78
C ASP A 237 2.30 5.74 -4.97
N VAL A 238 0.95 5.70 -4.92
CA VAL A 238 0.17 6.64 -4.10
C VAL A 238 0.50 6.48 -2.62
N HIS A 239 0.55 5.24 -2.12
CA HIS A 239 0.89 4.96 -0.73
C HIS A 239 2.32 5.41 -0.39
N ALA A 240 3.30 5.10 -1.25
CA ALA A 240 4.68 5.54 -1.05
C ALA A 240 4.80 7.07 -1.01
N ALA A 241 4.06 7.78 -1.88
CA ALA A 241 4.03 9.23 -1.89
C ALA A 241 3.38 9.80 -0.62
N ALA A 242 2.30 9.18 -0.13
CA ALA A 242 1.62 9.59 1.10
C ALA A 242 2.51 9.43 2.34
N LEU A 243 3.33 8.38 2.41
CA LEU A 243 4.30 8.21 3.49
C LEU A 243 5.33 9.36 3.54
N LEU A 244 5.71 9.91 2.38
CA LEU A 244 6.67 11.02 2.31
C LEU A 244 6.08 12.38 2.77
N ASP A 245 4.81 12.45 3.15
CA ASP A 245 4.25 13.61 3.83
C ASP A 245 4.72 13.69 5.30
N ASP A 246 5.19 12.59 5.87
CA ASP A 246 5.80 12.56 7.21
C ASP A 246 7.32 12.85 7.16
N PRO A 247 7.84 13.74 8.03
CA PRO A 247 9.26 14.11 8.03
C PRO A 247 10.22 12.94 8.27
N LEU A 248 9.87 11.99 9.15
CA LEU A 248 10.73 10.85 9.46
C LEU A 248 10.77 9.85 8.30
N TRP A 249 9.65 9.68 7.59
CA TRP A 249 9.62 8.88 6.36
C TRP A 249 10.45 9.54 5.25
N ARG A 250 10.45 10.87 5.14
CA ARG A 250 11.33 11.59 4.20
C ARG A 250 12.79 11.40 4.54
N LEU A 251 13.16 11.52 5.82
CA LEU A 251 14.54 11.27 6.26
C LEU A 251 14.98 9.84 5.90
N ARG A 252 14.13 8.84 6.16
CA ARG A 252 14.39 7.49 5.69
C ARG A 252 14.49 7.42 4.17
N GLY A 253 13.66 8.19 3.47
CA GLY A 253 13.62 8.29 2.01
C GLY A 253 14.96 8.73 1.42
N VAL A 254 15.73 9.58 2.10
CA VAL A 254 17.10 9.96 1.70
C VAL A 254 18.02 8.74 1.67
N HIS A 255 17.88 7.84 2.64
CA HIS A 255 18.71 6.62 2.71
C HIS A 255 18.27 5.51 1.76
N THR A 256 17.04 5.55 1.28
CA THR A 256 16.46 4.55 0.36
C THR A 256 16.32 5.07 -1.07
N GLY A 257 16.81 6.27 -1.35
CA GLY A 257 16.81 6.89 -2.67
C GLY A 257 15.45 7.46 -3.13
N HIS A 258 14.42 7.46 -2.27
CA HIS A 258 13.11 8.06 -2.59
C HIS A 258 13.12 9.59 -2.49
N VAL A 259 14.09 10.14 -1.76
CA VAL A 259 14.27 11.57 -1.55
C VAL A 259 15.68 11.93 -1.95
N CYS A 260 15.82 12.88 -2.86
CA CYS A 260 17.09 13.52 -3.15
C CYS A 260 17.20 14.79 -2.28
N HIS A 261 18.23 14.87 -1.46
CA HIS A 261 18.53 16.05 -0.65
C HIS A 261 19.96 16.48 -0.93
N GLY A 262 20.14 17.77 -1.24
CA GLY A 262 21.45 18.26 -1.64
C GLY A 262 21.47 19.74 -1.96
N ASP A 263 22.62 20.19 -2.45
CA ASP A 263 22.87 21.58 -2.78
C ASP A 263 22.62 21.83 -4.28
N VAL A 264 22.00 22.94 -4.59
CA VAL A 264 21.78 23.40 -5.97
C VAL A 264 23.07 23.93 -6.54
N VAL A 265 23.62 23.29 -7.55
CA VAL A 265 24.85 23.75 -8.22
C VAL A 265 24.56 24.62 -9.46
N VAL A 266 23.41 24.39 -10.09
CA VAL A 266 22.90 25.22 -11.20
C VAL A 266 21.48 25.63 -10.84
N GLY A 267 21.26 26.91 -10.66
CA GLY A 267 19.96 27.48 -10.27
C GLY A 267 18.98 27.62 -11.45
N ALA A 268 17.70 27.81 -11.13
CA ALA A 268 16.59 27.87 -12.09
C ALA A 268 16.67 29.04 -13.12
N HIS A 269 17.45 30.05 -12.84
CA HIS A 269 17.57 31.26 -13.70
C HIS A 269 18.64 31.15 -14.79
N ASN A 270 19.08 29.94 -15.15
CA ASN A 270 20.00 29.72 -16.27
C ASN A 270 19.26 29.72 -17.61
N GLU A 271 20.01 29.86 -18.72
CA GLU A 271 19.48 29.89 -20.08
C GLU A 271 18.66 28.64 -20.46
N GLN A 272 18.94 27.49 -19.83
CA GLN A 272 18.27 26.24 -20.10
C GLN A 272 17.02 26.05 -19.24
N GLY A 273 16.77 26.90 -18.23
CA GLY A 273 15.65 26.75 -17.28
C GLY A 273 15.69 25.45 -16.50
N ARG A 274 16.89 24.92 -16.21
CA ARG A 274 17.12 23.66 -15.50
C ARG A 274 17.73 23.92 -14.12
N VAL A 275 17.47 23.01 -13.20
CA VAL A 275 18.09 22.99 -11.88
C VAL A 275 18.93 21.73 -11.76
N VAL A 276 20.15 21.84 -11.28
CA VAL A 276 21.00 20.69 -10.97
C VAL A 276 21.18 20.63 -9.46
N VAL A 277 20.73 19.53 -8.86
CA VAL A 277 20.86 19.24 -7.44
C VAL A 277 21.96 18.21 -7.25
N ARG A 278 22.94 18.52 -6.45
CA ARG A 278 24.06 17.65 -6.10
C ARG A 278 23.85 17.04 -4.72
N SER A 279 23.88 15.72 -4.65
CA SER A 279 23.70 14.96 -3.42
C SER A 279 24.89 14.05 -3.14
N LYS A 280 25.29 13.98 -1.87
CA LYS A 280 26.32 13.03 -1.41
C LYS A 280 25.84 11.58 -1.40
N ARG A 281 24.55 11.33 -1.57
CA ARG A 281 23.96 10.00 -1.68
C ARG A 281 23.88 9.61 -3.14
N LEU A 282 24.50 8.49 -3.49
CA LEU A 282 24.53 7.98 -4.86
C LEU A 282 23.23 7.26 -5.25
N ASP A 283 22.52 6.70 -4.26
CA ASP A 283 21.27 5.97 -4.51
C ASP A 283 20.14 6.94 -4.80
N THR A 284 19.48 6.76 -5.94
CA THR A 284 18.25 7.46 -6.25
C THR A 284 17.24 6.56 -6.96
N ARG A 285 15.97 6.74 -6.62
CA ARG A 285 14.82 6.15 -7.33
C ARG A 285 14.14 7.15 -8.25
N LEU A 286 14.61 8.38 -8.27
CA LEU A 286 14.17 9.39 -9.23
C LEU A 286 14.77 9.03 -10.60
N LYS A 287 13.92 8.61 -11.52
CA LYS A 287 14.32 8.21 -12.87
C LYS A 287 14.09 9.35 -13.86
N ASP A 288 14.80 9.31 -14.96
CA ASP A 288 14.56 10.21 -16.10
C ASP A 288 13.07 10.15 -16.50
N GLY A 289 12.46 11.31 -16.73
CA GLY A 289 11.03 11.46 -17.00
C GLY A 289 10.13 11.45 -15.74
N SER A 290 10.69 11.27 -14.54
CA SER A 290 9.89 11.33 -13.30
C SER A 290 9.48 12.76 -13.00
N ALA A 291 8.16 12.99 -12.84
CA ALA A 291 7.67 14.25 -12.28
C ALA A 291 8.11 14.38 -10.82
N VAL A 292 8.61 15.56 -10.45
CA VAL A 292 9.13 15.84 -9.11
C VAL A 292 8.56 17.11 -8.52
N ILE A 293 8.52 17.15 -7.20
CA ILE A 293 8.34 18.38 -6.42
C ILE A 293 9.54 18.56 -5.50
N GLY A 294 9.95 19.81 -5.33
CA GLY A 294 11.05 20.14 -4.43
C GLY A 294 10.82 21.49 -3.75
N TRP A 295 11.52 21.69 -2.65
CA TRP A 295 11.45 22.90 -1.83
C TRP A 295 12.79 23.18 -1.15
N ALA A 296 12.97 24.42 -0.66
CA ALA A 296 14.14 24.78 0.13
C ALA A 296 14.13 24.10 1.51
N GLY A 297 15.28 23.61 1.94
CA GLY A 297 15.49 23.10 3.29
C GLY A 297 15.64 21.59 3.41
N ASP A 298 15.69 21.15 4.66
CA ASP A 298 15.98 19.78 5.09
C ASP A 298 14.74 18.85 4.97
N PRO A 299 14.91 17.55 4.73
CA PRO A 299 13.83 16.59 4.72
C PRO A 299 12.97 16.54 6.00
N LEU A 300 13.53 16.95 7.14
CA LEU A 300 12.80 17.01 8.41
C LEU A 300 11.87 18.23 8.52
N HIS A 301 12.09 19.26 7.71
CA HIS A 301 11.20 20.42 7.71
C HIS A 301 9.83 20.06 7.15
N GLU A 302 8.82 20.81 7.57
CA GLU A 302 7.47 20.64 7.02
C GLU A 302 7.48 20.84 5.50
N LYS A 303 6.77 19.96 4.79
CA LYS A 303 6.63 20.07 3.35
C LYS A 303 5.75 21.28 3.01
N PRO A 304 6.28 22.29 2.32
CA PRO A 304 5.51 23.49 2.05
C PRO A 304 4.37 23.21 1.08
N ALA A 305 3.34 24.05 1.14
CA ALA A 305 2.20 24.02 0.23
C ALA A 305 2.32 25.11 -0.85
N GLY A 306 1.51 25.00 -1.90
CA GLY A 306 1.33 26.08 -2.87
C GLY A 306 2.60 26.49 -3.62
N THR A 307 2.93 27.77 -3.53
CA THR A 307 4.01 28.43 -4.30
C THR A 307 5.40 28.26 -3.67
N ASP A 308 5.51 27.76 -2.46
CA ASP A 308 6.80 27.61 -1.77
C ASP A 308 7.57 26.33 -2.19
N ARG A 309 7.09 25.72 -3.25
CA ARG A 309 7.71 24.55 -3.89
C ARG A 309 7.87 24.77 -5.40
N PHE A 310 8.86 24.11 -5.97
CA PHE A 310 8.97 23.98 -7.43
C PHE A 310 8.42 22.62 -7.88
N VAL A 311 7.98 22.57 -9.12
CA VAL A 311 7.53 21.36 -9.80
C VAL A 311 8.27 21.27 -11.12
N GLY A 312 8.78 20.10 -11.44
CA GLY A 312 9.52 19.84 -12.66
C GLY A 312 9.55 18.37 -13.02
N GLU A 313 10.45 18.01 -13.91
CA GLU A 313 10.68 16.63 -14.36
C GLU A 313 12.18 16.34 -14.35
N VAL A 314 12.55 15.16 -13.90
CA VAL A 314 13.95 14.69 -13.97
C VAL A 314 14.34 14.51 -15.42
N VAL A 315 15.35 15.25 -15.85
CA VAL A 315 15.92 15.17 -17.22
C VAL A 315 16.98 14.08 -17.27
N SER A 316 17.85 14.04 -16.27
CA SER A 316 18.91 13.03 -16.17
C SER A 316 19.39 12.87 -14.72
N THR A 317 19.96 11.71 -14.45
CA THR A 317 20.68 11.42 -13.21
C THR A 317 22.07 10.91 -13.58
N ALA A 318 23.12 11.45 -12.97
CA ALA A 318 24.50 11.06 -13.23
C ALA A 318 25.34 11.12 -11.95
N VAL A 319 26.37 10.32 -11.88
CA VAL A 319 27.42 10.44 -10.85
C VAL A 319 28.55 11.25 -11.45
N ASN A 320 28.95 12.33 -10.78
CA ASN A 320 30.04 13.19 -11.23
C ASN A 320 31.42 12.60 -10.86
N GLY A 321 32.49 13.29 -11.29
CA GLY A 321 33.87 12.88 -11.02
C GLY A 321 34.27 12.87 -9.54
N ASP A 322 33.51 13.58 -8.69
CA ASP A 322 33.71 13.64 -7.23
C ASP A 322 32.91 12.56 -6.47
N SER A 323 32.36 11.59 -7.18
CA SER A 323 31.49 10.53 -6.63
C SER A 323 30.27 11.09 -5.92
N GLU A 324 29.65 12.13 -6.45
CA GLU A 324 28.39 12.71 -5.98
C GLU A 324 27.32 12.54 -7.06
N LEU A 325 26.06 12.35 -6.63
CA LEU A 325 24.91 12.23 -7.52
C LEU A 325 24.46 13.62 -7.96
N GLU A 326 24.34 13.83 -9.26
CA GLU A 326 23.72 15.02 -9.85
C GLU A 326 22.37 14.65 -10.46
N VAL A 327 21.32 15.34 -10.00
CA VAL A 327 19.96 15.21 -10.53
C VAL A 327 19.62 16.50 -11.27
N THR A 328 19.48 16.39 -12.59
CA THR A 328 19.06 17.51 -13.45
C THR A 328 17.56 17.53 -13.57
N ILE A 329 16.93 18.65 -13.20
CA ILE A 329 15.49 18.86 -13.23
C ILE A 329 15.17 19.96 -14.23
N GLY A 330 14.30 19.67 -15.19
CA GLY A 330 13.81 20.61 -16.20
C GLY A 330 12.30 20.79 -16.15
N GLY A 331 11.75 21.53 -17.13
CA GLY A 331 10.32 21.73 -17.24
C GLY A 331 9.70 22.44 -16.02
N LEU A 332 10.45 23.29 -15.36
CA LEU A 332 10.00 23.98 -14.15
C LEU A 332 8.76 24.82 -14.43
N ARG A 333 7.73 24.66 -13.59
CA ARG A 333 6.53 25.52 -13.69
C ARG A 333 6.90 26.99 -13.52
N ARG A 334 6.22 27.88 -14.24
CA ARG A 334 6.46 29.33 -14.18
C ARG A 334 6.22 29.91 -12.79
N THR A 335 5.19 29.41 -12.11
CA THR A 335 4.85 29.80 -10.74
C THR A 335 5.49 28.84 -9.73
N GLY A 336 5.88 29.36 -8.59
CA GLY A 336 6.47 28.59 -7.51
C GLY A 336 7.91 28.99 -7.20
N TYR A 337 8.47 28.37 -6.17
CA TYR A 337 9.84 28.58 -5.74
C TYR A 337 10.83 28.31 -6.88
N LYS A 338 11.84 29.17 -7.02
CA LYS A 338 12.90 29.08 -8.01
C LYS A 338 14.24 28.92 -7.28
N PRO A 339 14.74 27.65 -7.18
CA PRO A 339 16.00 27.43 -6.46
C PRO A 339 17.16 28.17 -7.14
N GLY A 340 17.94 28.89 -6.33
CA GLY A 340 19.19 29.52 -6.73
C GLY A 340 20.39 28.60 -6.52
N ALA A 341 21.51 28.90 -7.17
CA ALA A 341 22.76 28.21 -6.88
C ALA A 341 23.18 28.45 -5.41
N GLY A 342 23.56 27.39 -4.70
CA GLY A 342 23.86 27.40 -3.27
C GLY A 342 22.67 27.11 -2.35
N ASP A 343 21.43 27.09 -2.86
CA ASP A 343 20.27 26.69 -2.07
C ASP A 343 20.36 25.21 -1.73
N ARG A 344 19.97 24.88 -0.51
CA ARG A 344 19.81 23.48 -0.09
C ARG A 344 18.37 23.05 -0.27
N VAL A 345 18.15 21.96 -0.98
CA VAL A 345 16.80 21.55 -1.39
C VAL A 345 16.52 20.08 -1.10
N THR A 346 15.25 19.79 -0.88
CA THR A 346 14.69 18.44 -0.81
C THR A 346 13.79 18.20 -2.00
N VAL A 347 14.00 17.11 -2.71
CA VAL A 347 13.27 16.72 -3.92
C VAL A 347 12.70 15.32 -3.74
N ILE A 348 11.41 15.16 -4.04
CA ILE A 348 10.70 13.87 -4.02
C ILE A 348 9.95 13.68 -5.34
N ALA A 349 9.61 12.43 -5.66
CA ALA A 349 8.68 12.18 -6.75
C ALA A 349 7.35 12.91 -6.49
N ALA A 350 6.80 13.52 -7.52
CA ALA A 350 5.48 14.15 -7.40
C ALA A 350 4.43 13.05 -7.11
N PRO A 351 3.52 13.28 -6.14
CA PRO A 351 2.48 12.31 -5.87
C PRO A 351 1.63 12.08 -7.12
N PRO A 352 1.27 10.82 -7.43
CA PRO A 352 0.44 10.52 -8.58
C PRO A 352 -0.90 11.26 -8.49
N ASN A 353 -1.27 11.97 -9.54
CA ASN A 353 -2.56 12.66 -9.58
C ASN A 353 -3.69 11.66 -9.86
N PRO A 354 -4.72 11.55 -8.99
CA PRO A 354 -5.83 10.62 -9.18
C PRO A 354 -6.55 10.75 -10.53
N SER A 355 -6.70 11.98 -11.04
CA SER A 355 -7.32 12.22 -12.36
C SER A 355 -6.44 11.68 -13.51
N THR A 356 -5.13 11.83 -13.39
CA THR A 356 -4.16 11.29 -14.36
C THR A 356 -4.17 9.77 -14.32
N ILE A 357 -4.19 9.15 -13.13
CA ILE A 357 -4.31 7.70 -12.97
C ILE A 357 -5.59 7.19 -13.65
N ARG A 358 -6.74 7.83 -13.39
CA ARG A 358 -8.02 7.46 -14.03
C ARG A 358 -7.99 7.59 -15.55
N SER A 359 -7.41 8.68 -16.05
CA SER A 359 -7.24 8.92 -17.50
C SER A 359 -6.33 7.87 -18.14
N HIS A 360 -5.19 7.58 -17.53
CA HIS A 360 -4.25 6.56 -17.98
C HIS A 360 -4.88 5.16 -17.95
N LYS A 361 -5.64 4.81 -16.93
CA LYS A 361 -6.38 3.53 -16.88
C LYS A 361 -7.33 3.40 -18.07
N ARG A 362 -8.11 4.44 -18.39
CA ARG A 362 -9.02 4.44 -19.56
C ARG A 362 -8.26 4.29 -20.88
N MET A 363 -7.15 5.02 -21.03
CA MET A 363 -6.31 4.94 -22.23
C MET A 363 -5.66 3.56 -22.35
N LYS A 364 -5.06 3.03 -21.31
CA LYS A 364 -4.46 1.69 -21.28
C LYS A 364 -5.50 0.61 -21.55
N ALA A 365 -6.71 0.72 -20.98
CA ALA A 365 -7.81 -0.18 -21.27
C ALA A 365 -8.19 -0.20 -22.76
N ARG A 366 -8.18 0.96 -23.42
CA ARG A 366 -8.41 1.06 -24.86
C ARG A 366 -7.26 0.45 -25.67
N LEU A 367 -6.01 0.72 -25.28
CA LEU A 367 -4.83 0.18 -25.96
C LEU A 367 -4.74 -1.34 -25.83
N TYR A 368 -5.00 -1.89 -24.66
CA TYR A 368 -4.96 -3.34 -24.44
C TYR A 368 -6.10 -4.09 -25.15
N LYS A 369 -7.23 -3.45 -25.41
CA LYS A 369 -8.32 -4.02 -26.22
C LYS A 369 -8.03 -4.02 -27.72
N ARG A 370 -7.03 -3.26 -28.19
CA ARG A 370 -6.68 -3.24 -29.62
C ARG A 370 -5.90 -4.50 -29.99
N ARG A 371 -6.13 -4.99 -31.22
CA ARG A 371 -5.56 -6.23 -31.76
C ARG A 371 -4.02 -6.30 -31.82
N PHE A 372 -3.33 -5.20 -31.53
CA PHE A 372 -1.87 -5.10 -31.61
C PHE A 372 -1.15 -5.36 -30.28
N SER A 373 -1.87 -5.59 -29.21
CA SER A 373 -1.27 -5.94 -27.92
C SER A 373 -1.14 -7.45 -27.81
N TRP A 374 0.04 -7.94 -27.38
CA TRP A 374 0.23 -9.36 -27.07
C TRP A 374 -0.81 -9.88 -26.05
N LEU A 375 -1.31 -9.03 -25.16
CA LEU A 375 -2.39 -9.34 -24.22
C LEU A 375 -3.71 -9.66 -24.94
N SER A 376 -4.03 -8.98 -26.03
CA SER A 376 -5.26 -9.21 -26.79
C SER A 376 -5.15 -10.40 -27.76
N GLN A 377 -3.92 -10.78 -28.10
CA GLN A 377 -3.67 -11.91 -29.01
C GLN A 377 -3.44 -13.23 -28.30
N GLY A 378 -3.34 -13.23 -26.96
CA GLY A 378 -3.03 -14.44 -26.19
C GLY A 378 -1.60 -14.98 -26.41
N VAL A 379 -0.74 -14.20 -27.06
CA VAL A 379 0.64 -14.60 -27.34
C VAL A 379 1.52 -14.13 -26.18
N THR A 380 2.19 -15.05 -25.54
CA THR A 380 3.20 -14.73 -24.53
C THR A 380 4.41 -14.10 -25.24
N PRO A 381 4.85 -12.87 -24.87
CA PRO A 381 6.04 -12.30 -25.45
C PRO A 381 7.24 -13.19 -25.11
N VAL A 382 7.98 -13.56 -26.14
CA VAL A 382 9.28 -14.21 -25.92
C VAL A 382 10.20 -13.14 -25.32
N PRO A 383 10.77 -13.38 -24.13
CA PRO A 383 11.71 -12.43 -23.55
C PRO A 383 12.87 -12.26 -24.53
N THR A 384 13.06 -11.04 -25.02
CA THR A 384 14.28 -10.69 -25.77
C THR A 384 15.46 -10.50 -24.81
N ARG A 385 15.53 -11.32 -23.78
CA ARG A 385 16.70 -11.37 -22.96
C ARG A 385 17.84 -11.85 -23.86
N ARG A 386 18.80 -10.99 -24.10
CA ARG A 386 20.08 -11.44 -24.63
C ARG A 386 20.62 -12.41 -23.58
N ASP A 387 20.58 -13.68 -23.87
CA ASP A 387 21.26 -14.65 -23.04
C ASP A 387 22.72 -14.24 -22.99
N VAL A 388 23.18 -13.84 -21.83
CA VAL A 388 24.59 -13.62 -21.62
C VAL A 388 25.21 -15.00 -21.78
N PRO A 389 26.14 -15.22 -22.72
CA PRO A 389 26.77 -16.50 -22.91
C PRO A 389 27.37 -17.01 -21.59
N LEU A 390 27.28 -18.32 -21.36
CA LEU A 390 27.72 -18.90 -20.09
C LEU A 390 29.17 -18.63 -19.79
N ASP A 391 30.01 -18.60 -20.82
CA ASP A 391 31.46 -18.28 -20.77
C ASP A 391 31.69 -16.84 -20.26
N VAL A 392 30.84 -15.88 -20.63
CA VAL A 392 30.91 -14.50 -20.12
C VAL A 392 30.48 -14.43 -18.64
N LEU A 393 29.49 -15.23 -18.23
CA LEU A 393 29.10 -15.31 -16.83
C LEU A 393 30.15 -15.96 -15.97
N VAL A 394 30.82 -17.03 -16.49
CA VAL A 394 31.95 -17.70 -15.81
C VAL A 394 33.14 -16.75 -15.70
N ALA A 395 33.48 -16.05 -16.78
CA ALA A 395 34.57 -15.07 -16.75
C ALA A 395 34.34 -13.95 -15.75
N ALA A 396 33.09 -13.44 -15.66
CA ALA A 396 32.72 -12.41 -14.67
C ALA A 396 32.71 -12.92 -13.22
N ALA A 397 32.45 -14.22 -13.01
CA ALA A 397 32.54 -14.85 -11.69
C ALA A 397 33.99 -15.15 -11.26
N ASP A 398 34.90 -15.34 -12.21
CA ASP A 398 36.30 -15.60 -11.96
C ASP A 398 37.14 -14.30 -11.85
N GLU A 399 36.57 -13.13 -12.12
CA GLU A 399 37.28 -11.86 -11.85
C GLU A 399 37.48 -11.71 -10.34
N PRO A 400 38.74 -11.64 -9.84
CA PRO A 400 38.98 -11.43 -8.43
C PRO A 400 38.42 -10.09 -8.02
N GLU A 401 37.57 -10.06 -6.97
CA GLU A 401 37.10 -8.81 -6.35
C GLU A 401 38.32 -7.90 -6.15
N GLY A 402 38.35 -6.82 -6.93
CA GLY A 402 39.42 -5.84 -6.91
C GLY A 402 39.70 -5.34 -5.51
N LYS A 403 40.93 -5.44 -5.05
CA LYS A 403 41.44 -4.91 -3.79
C LYS A 403 41.24 -3.41 -3.68
#